data_39a97bbddad0f476befdd077f423475f
#
_entry.id   39a97bbddad0f476befdd077f423475f
#
_cell.length_a   1.000
_cell.length_b   1.000
_cell.length_c   1.000
_cell.angle_alpha   90.00
_cell.angle_beta   90.00
_cell.angle_gamma   90.00
#
_symmetry.space_group_name_H-M   'P 1'
#
loop_
_entity.id
_entity.type
_entity.pdbx_description
1 polymer ?
#
loop_
_entity_poly.entity_id
_entity_poly.type
_entity_poly.pdbx_seq_one_letter_code
_entity_poly.pdbx_strand_id
1 'polypeptide(L)'
;MCSSDLAAVTVYAMTKASLPVSTTQAIVGSIVGWNLYTGSLTSSSTLITLIATWVICPTLAAAIAAGLFKAITLWLRRAQIHIIRLDAYTRTGLLLAGAFGAYSLGANNIANVMGVFVPVSPFTAFSIGDLFTVSSAQQLFLLGSVAIAVGVFTYSKKVMMTVGSSLMSLSPVAAFVVVVSHSIVLFLFASQNLENFLASYGLPTIPLVPVSSSQAVIGAVVGIGLLKGGRGIRGRVLGNIAAGWAVTPFIAGLICFVSLFFLQNVFNQQVSREVVYEFTDPGLARLAEESIDIDGVKSLNGRRFTKAVVLADELETLAYDDGEIGRIIDLAEIDSFEIHPDQLADLGRDYLTPGQFAAVGKLSGRSFTHRWMLDDALIEGSEEWALLPDLTVNKIDNRRIEEQRRAIYSLFRIVAAP
;
A
#
# COMPACT_ATOMS: atom_id res chain seq x y z
N MET A 1 -10.32 7.91 14.41
CA MET A 1 -9.59 6.64 14.61
C MET A 1 -9.38 6.02 13.25
N CYS A 2 -8.16 5.63 12.92
CA CYS A 2 -7.81 5.19 11.57
C CYS A 2 -7.96 3.65 11.47
N SER A 3 -8.26 3.13 10.27
CA SER A 3 -8.26 1.68 10.00
C SER A 3 -6.94 1.01 10.42
N SER A 4 -5.84 1.74 10.35
CA SER A 4 -4.49 1.34 10.76
C SER A 4 -4.39 1.04 12.27
N ASP A 5 -5.03 1.85 13.12
CA ASP A 5 -5.03 1.63 14.57
C ASP A 5 -5.74 0.33 14.94
N LEU A 6 -6.83 0.04 14.24
CA LEU A 6 -7.63 -1.18 14.46
C LEU A 6 -6.95 -2.43 13.90
N ALA A 7 -6.23 -2.29 12.78
CA ALA A 7 -5.34 -3.33 12.30
C ALA A 7 -4.24 -3.65 13.33
N ALA A 8 -3.66 -2.61 13.96
CA ALA A 8 -2.63 -2.78 14.99
C ALA A 8 -3.14 -3.56 16.21
N VAL A 9 -4.37 -3.32 16.66
CA VAL A 9 -5.01 -4.09 17.75
C VAL A 9 -5.11 -5.57 17.38
N THR A 10 -5.55 -5.87 16.14
CA THR A 10 -5.64 -7.25 15.64
C THR A 10 -4.27 -7.93 15.61
N VAL A 11 -3.27 -7.26 15.02
CA VAL A 11 -1.90 -7.79 14.94
C VAL A 11 -1.30 -8.01 16.33
N TYR A 12 -1.55 -7.10 17.27
CA TYR A 12 -1.09 -7.22 18.65
C TYR A 12 -1.70 -8.44 19.35
N ALA A 13 -3.01 -8.65 19.24
CA ALA A 13 -3.68 -9.81 19.81
C ALA A 13 -3.13 -11.13 19.24
N MET A 14 -2.97 -11.21 17.92
CA MET A 14 -2.42 -12.38 17.24
C MET A 14 -0.95 -12.64 17.61
N THR A 15 -0.14 -11.58 17.72
CA THR A 15 1.27 -11.68 18.14
C THR A 15 1.38 -12.20 19.58
N LYS A 16 0.48 -11.76 20.49
CA LYS A 16 0.40 -12.35 21.85
C LYS A 16 0.05 -13.83 21.83
N ALA A 17 -0.78 -14.27 20.88
CA ALA A 17 -1.08 -15.67 20.64
C ALA A 17 0.08 -16.45 19.96
N SER A 18 1.23 -15.79 19.73
CA SER A 18 2.42 -16.38 19.07
C SER A 18 2.18 -16.82 17.62
N LEU A 19 1.21 -16.23 16.95
CA LEU A 19 0.89 -16.48 15.55
C LEU A 19 1.63 -15.45 14.66
N PRO A 20 2.47 -15.91 13.71
CA PRO A 20 3.08 -15.04 12.71
C PRO A 20 2.03 -14.66 11.66
N VAL A 21 1.34 -13.57 11.92
CA VAL A 21 0.33 -13.01 11.02
C VAL A 21 0.91 -11.94 10.10
N SER A 22 0.15 -11.55 9.08
CA SER A 22 0.52 -10.52 8.13
C SER A 22 -0.09 -9.18 8.54
N THR A 23 0.76 -8.19 8.79
CA THR A 23 0.31 -6.80 9.01
C THR A 23 -0.42 -6.25 7.79
N THR A 24 0.06 -6.56 6.58
CA THR A 24 -0.58 -6.16 5.32
C THR A 24 -2.02 -6.69 5.23
N GLN A 25 -2.23 -7.97 5.57
CA GLN A 25 -3.56 -8.58 5.57
C GLN A 25 -4.49 -7.94 6.60
N ALA A 26 -3.98 -7.62 7.79
CA ALA A 26 -4.76 -6.94 8.82
C ALA A 26 -5.18 -5.53 8.38
N ILE A 27 -4.27 -4.77 7.74
CA ILE A 27 -4.56 -3.43 7.23
C ILE A 27 -5.59 -3.47 6.11
N VAL A 28 -5.42 -4.36 5.13
CA VAL A 28 -6.38 -4.54 4.04
C VAL A 28 -7.76 -4.93 4.59
N GLY A 29 -7.82 -5.88 5.51
CA GLY A 29 -9.06 -6.25 6.18
C GLY A 29 -9.73 -5.09 6.90
N SER A 30 -8.95 -4.29 7.65
CA SER A 30 -9.47 -3.11 8.34
C SER A 30 -9.97 -2.03 7.39
N ILE A 31 -9.30 -1.82 6.24
CA ILE A 31 -9.75 -0.88 5.19
C ILE A 31 -11.09 -1.36 4.60
N VAL A 32 -11.21 -2.65 4.28
CA VAL A 32 -12.46 -3.21 3.79
C VAL A 32 -13.57 -3.07 4.83
N GLY A 33 -13.30 -3.35 6.10
CA GLY A 33 -14.25 -3.15 7.19
C GLY A 33 -14.68 -1.69 7.36
N TRP A 34 -13.74 -0.76 7.17
CA TRP A 34 -14.03 0.68 7.18
C TRP A 34 -14.89 1.10 5.99
N ASN A 35 -14.56 0.62 4.78
CA ASN A 35 -15.35 0.90 3.58
C ASN A 35 -16.78 0.37 3.71
N LEU A 36 -16.95 -0.86 4.24
CA LEU A 36 -18.27 -1.43 4.50
C LEU A 36 -19.08 -0.58 5.50
N TYR A 37 -18.43 -0.05 6.53
CA TYR A 37 -19.10 0.79 7.52
C TYR A 37 -19.50 2.14 6.94
N THR A 38 -18.62 2.79 6.18
CA THR A 38 -18.87 4.12 5.61
C THR A 38 -19.69 4.09 4.32
N GLY A 39 -19.85 2.92 3.70
CA GLY A 39 -20.47 2.78 2.38
C GLY A 39 -19.60 3.30 1.23
N SER A 40 -18.28 3.30 1.43
CA SER A 40 -17.31 3.64 0.39
C SER A 40 -17.02 2.43 -0.50
N LEU A 41 -16.70 2.68 -1.77
CA LEU A 41 -16.32 1.59 -2.69
C LEU A 41 -14.95 1.01 -2.35
N THR A 42 -14.83 -0.29 -2.53
CA THR A 42 -13.54 -1.00 -2.50
C THR A 42 -13.17 -1.37 -3.92
N SER A 43 -12.02 -0.90 -4.40
CA SER A 43 -11.52 -1.26 -5.74
C SER A 43 -11.29 -2.77 -5.85
N SER A 44 -12.13 -3.46 -6.63
CA SER A 44 -12.05 -4.90 -6.87
C SER A 44 -10.73 -5.30 -7.51
N SER A 45 -10.22 -4.52 -8.46
CA SER A 45 -8.94 -4.77 -9.14
C SER A 45 -7.75 -4.69 -8.18
N THR A 46 -7.73 -3.69 -7.30
CA THR A 46 -6.70 -3.56 -6.27
C THR A 46 -6.77 -4.72 -5.28
N LEU A 47 -7.97 -5.10 -4.84
CA LEU A 47 -8.17 -6.21 -3.90
C LEU A 47 -7.72 -7.54 -4.49
N ILE A 48 -8.07 -7.83 -5.76
CA ILE A 48 -7.64 -9.03 -6.47
C ILE A 48 -6.11 -9.06 -6.59
N THR A 49 -5.48 -7.94 -6.93
CA THR A 49 -4.02 -7.83 -7.01
C THR A 49 -3.37 -8.15 -5.66
N LEU A 50 -3.90 -7.61 -4.55
CA LEU A 50 -3.41 -7.89 -3.21
C LEU A 50 -3.58 -9.36 -2.82
N ILE A 51 -4.75 -9.96 -3.08
CA ILE A 51 -5.01 -11.38 -2.80
C ILE A 51 -4.09 -12.27 -3.63
N ALA A 52 -3.89 -11.95 -4.91
CA ALA A 52 -2.96 -12.69 -5.76
C ALA A 52 -1.52 -12.65 -5.21
N THR A 53 -1.07 -11.51 -4.70
CA THR A 53 0.27 -11.41 -4.10
C THR A 53 0.42 -12.23 -2.83
N TRP A 54 -0.65 -12.50 -2.07
CA TRP A 54 -0.60 -13.37 -0.89
C TRP A 54 -0.30 -14.84 -1.24
N VAL A 55 -0.59 -15.25 -2.48
CA VAL A 55 -0.24 -16.58 -3.02
C VAL A 55 1.11 -16.54 -3.74
N ILE A 56 1.35 -15.51 -4.53
CA ILE A 56 2.58 -15.38 -5.32
C ILE A 56 3.80 -15.19 -4.42
N CYS A 57 3.70 -14.35 -3.39
CA CYS A 57 4.81 -14.02 -2.51
C CYS A 57 5.44 -15.27 -1.82
N PRO A 58 4.71 -16.12 -1.11
CA PRO A 58 5.29 -17.33 -0.49
C PRO A 58 5.76 -18.34 -1.52
N THR A 59 5.09 -18.45 -2.67
CA THR A 59 5.47 -19.37 -3.74
C THR A 59 6.80 -18.94 -4.38
N LEU A 60 6.95 -17.65 -4.68
CA LEU A 60 8.19 -17.09 -5.21
C LEU A 60 9.35 -17.24 -4.21
N ALA A 61 9.08 -16.96 -2.93
CA ALA A 61 10.06 -17.13 -1.87
C ALA A 61 10.51 -18.59 -1.74
N ALA A 62 9.58 -19.55 -1.86
CA ALA A 62 9.89 -20.98 -1.85
C ALA A 62 10.78 -21.38 -3.04
N ALA A 63 10.45 -20.91 -4.24
CA ALA A 63 11.23 -21.19 -5.46
C ALA A 63 12.65 -20.62 -5.37
N ILE A 64 12.79 -19.34 -4.97
CA ILE A 64 14.09 -18.69 -4.79
C ILE A 64 14.92 -19.42 -3.72
N ALA A 65 14.31 -19.74 -2.56
CA ALA A 65 15.01 -20.42 -1.48
C ALA A 65 15.46 -21.82 -1.87
N ALA A 66 14.63 -22.58 -2.55
CA ALA A 66 14.99 -23.91 -3.05
C ALA A 66 16.14 -23.84 -4.06
N GLY A 67 16.10 -22.91 -5.02
CA GLY A 67 17.15 -22.68 -6.00
C GLY A 67 18.47 -22.28 -5.35
N LEU A 68 18.46 -21.25 -4.49
CA LEU A 68 19.65 -20.79 -3.77
C LEU A 68 20.23 -21.87 -2.85
N PHE A 69 19.38 -22.57 -2.11
CA PHE A 69 19.84 -23.65 -1.21
C PHE A 69 20.54 -24.77 -1.99
N LYS A 70 19.97 -25.18 -3.12
CA LYS A 70 20.57 -26.19 -4.00
C LYS A 70 21.90 -25.70 -4.57
N ALA A 71 21.96 -24.46 -5.07
CA ALA A 71 23.15 -23.86 -5.64
C ALA A 71 24.28 -23.74 -4.61
N ILE A 72 23.98 -23.18 -3.42
CA ILE A 72 24.96 -23.01 -2.34
C ILE A 72 25.44 -24.37 -1.82
N THR A 73 24.56 -25.35 -1.65
CA THR A 73 24.92 -26.68 -1.18
C THR A 73 25.83 -27.39 -2.19
N LEU A 74 25.54 -27.25 -3.50
CA LEU A 74 26.36 -27.82 -4.56
C LEU A 74 27.75 -27.15 -4.60
N TRP A 75 27.80 -25.83 -4.47
CA TRP A 75 29.06 -25.07 -4.41
C TRP A 75 29.89 -25.46 -3.20
N LEU A 76 29.29 -25.55 -2.00
CA LEU A 76 29.97 -25.94 -0.76
C LEU A 76 30.58 -27.36 -0.85
N ARG A 77 29.87 -28.30 -1.48
CA ARG A 77 30.40 -29.66 -1.71
C ARG A 77 31.65 -29.66 -2.62
N ARG A 78 31.69 -28.75 -3.60
CA ARG A 78 32.84 -28.64 -4.49
C ARG A 78 34.01 -27.88 -3.87
N ALA A 79 33.72 -26.83 -3.11
CA ALA A 79 34.69 -25.93 -2.52
C ALA A 79 35.46 -26.51 -1.31
N GLN A 80 34.92 -27.60 -0.71
CA GLN A 80 35.51 -28.30 0.45
C GLN A 80 36.00 -27.35 1.57
N ILE A 81 35.17 -26.32 1.89
CA ILE A 81 35.49 -25.30 2.87
C ILE A 81 35.56 -25.90 4.27
N HIS A 82 36.63 -25.59 5.01
CA HIS A 82 36.78 -26.01 6.39
C HIS A 82 35.65 -25.44 7.27
N ILE A 83 35.12 -26.26 8.19
CA ILE A 83 33.91 -25.93 8.96
C ILE A 83 34.03 -24.64 9.76
N ILE A 84 35.20 -24.29 10.27
CA ILE A 84 35.43 -23.04 11.02
C ILE A 84 35.29 -21.81 10.07
N ARG A 85 35.83 -21.90 8.85
CA ARG A 85 35.70 -20.85 7.85
C ARG A 85 34.25 -20.73 7.36
N LEU A 86 33.56 -21.86 7.20
CA LEU A 86 32.16 -21.87 6.83
C LEU A 86 31.30 -21.18 7.91
N ASP A 87 31.55 -21.45 9.19
CA ASP A 87 30.86 -20.77 10.28
C ASP A 87 31.08 -19.24 10.25
N ALA A 88 32.35 -18.81 10.09
CA ALA A 88 32.67 -17.38 9.97
C ALA A 88 31.97 -16.72 8.76
N TYR A 89 32.04 -17.35 7.58
CA TYR A 89 31.36 -16.84 6.37
C TYR A 89 29.84 -16.79 6.54
N THR A 90 29.24 -17.79 7.18
CA THR A 90 27.79 -17.83 7.40
C THR A 90 27.37 -16.73 8.39
N ARG A 91 28.13 -16.48 9.45
CA ARG A 91 27.85 -15.39 10.41
C ARG A 91 27.92 -14.02 9.72
N THR A 92 29.00 -13.74 8.99
CA THR A 92 29.16 -12.50 8.25
C THR A 92 28.06 -12.35 7.19
N GLY A 93 27.78 -13.44 6.45
CA GLY A 93 26.72 -13.48 5.46
C GLY A 93 25.35 -13.19 6.06
N LEU A 94 25.03 -13.77 7.26
CA LEU A 94 23.78 -13.48 7.98
C LEU A 94 23.67 -12.03 8.41
N LEU A 95 24.75 -11.38 8.84
CA LEU A 95 24.76 -9.96 9.19
C LEU A 95 24.43 -9.10 7.96
N LEU A 96 25.11 -9.36 6.85
CA LEU A 96 24.88 -8.62 5.60
C LEU A 96 23.48 -8.88 5.02
N ALA A 97 23.05 -10.14 4.99
CA ALA A 97 21.72 -10.51 4.55
C ALA A 97 20.63 -9.94 5.48
N GLY A 98 20.89 -9.89 6.78
CA GLY A 98 20.01 -9.29 7.77
C GLY A 98 19.87 -7.78 7.59
N ALA A 99 20.96 -7.06 7.29
CA ALA A 99 20.92 -5.64 6.97
C ALA A 99 20.13 -5.36 5.70
N PHE A 100 20.37 -6.15 4.62
CA PHE A 100 19.58 -6.07 3.39
C PHE A 100 18.11 -6.42 3.64
N GLY A 101 17.84 -7.44 4.47
CA GLY A 101 16.48 -7.82 4.86
C GLY A 101 15.75 -6.74 5.64
N ALA A 102 16.44 -6.07 6.58
CA ALA A 102 15.88 -4.96 7.33
C ALA A 102 15.54 -3.77 6.41
N TYR A 103 16.42 -3.44 5.46
CA TYR A 103 16.14 -2.43 4.42
C TYR A 103 14.92 -2.80 3.58
N SER A 104 14.89 -4.00 3.02
CA SER A 104 13.81 -4.48 2.16
C SER A 104 12.46 -4.54 2.92
N LEU A 105 12.49 -4.96 4.19
CA LEU A 105 11.32 -4.99 5.06
C LEU A 105 10.82 -3.56 5.35
N GLY A 106 11.73 -2.65 5.67
CA GLY A 106 11.40 -1.24 5.91
C GLY A 106 10.75 -0.61 4.68
N ALA A 107 11.39 -0.72 3.52
CA ALA A 107 10.88 -0.16 2.26
C ALA A 107 9.48 -0.73 1.89
N ASN A 108 9.25 -2.02 2.14
CA ASN A 108 7.97 -2.66 1.83
C ASN A 108 6.84 -2.31 2.83
N ASN A 109 7.17 -2.15 4.12
CA ASN A 109 6.13 -2.04 5.16
C ASN A 109 5.91 -0.64 5.72
N ILE A 110 6.81 0.33 5.48
CA ILE A 110 6.66 1.68 6.06
C ILE A 110 5.36 2.36 5.59
N ALA A 111 4.97 2.15 4.34
CA ALA A 111 3.72 2.67 3.80
C ALA A 111 2.49 2.06 4.49
N ASN A 112 2.53 0.79 4.90
CA ASN A 112 1.45 0.15 5.65
C ASN A 112 1.25 0.78 7.02
N VAL A 113 2.33 1.21 7.67
CA VAL A 113 2.29 1.76 9.03
C VAL A 113 1.92 3.24 8.99
N MET A 114 2.52 4.01 8.09
CA MET A 114 2.46 5.47 8.11
C MET A 114 1.68 6.08 6.93
N GLY A 115 1.38 5.30 5.86
CA GLY A 115 0.75 5.82 4.65
C GLY A 115 -0.59 6.50 4.87
N VAL A 116 -1.40 5.98 5.79
CA VAL A 116 -2.71 6.55 6.15
C VAL A 116 -2.61 7.90 6.88
N PHE A 117 -1.45 8.22 7.46
CA PHE A 117 -1.20 9.48 8.17
C PHE A 117 -0.60 10.57 7.26
N VAL A 118 -0.13 10.21 6.05
CA VAL A 118 0.50 11.16 5.13
C VAL A 118 -0.43 12.34 4.78
N PRO A 119 -1.72 12.12 4.46
CA PRO A 119 -2.63 13.23 4.11
C PRO A 119 -2.94 14.18 5.27
N VAL A 120 -2.75 13.73 6.52
CA VAL A 120 -3.05 14.48 7.76
C VAL A 120 -1.79 14.75 8.58
N SER A 121 -0.63 14.68 7.95
CA SER A 121 0.66 14.87 8.61
C SER A 121 0.77 16.29 9.21
N PRO A 122 1.15 16.42 10.48
CA PRO A 122 1.37 17.72 11.11
C PRO A 122 2.74 18.32 10.77
N PHE A 123 3.58 17.59 10.02
CA PHE A 123 4.94 18.02 9.70
C PHE A 123 4.94 18.90 8.44
N THR A 124 5.76 19.94 8.45
CA THR A 124 6.06 20.75 7.28
C THR A 124 7.43 20.38 6.70
N ALA A 125 7.62 20.53 5.41
CA ALA A 125 8.91 20.31 4.80
C ALA A 125 9.92 21.35 5.30
N PHE A 126 11.16 20.93 5.59
CA PHE A 126 12.25 21.83 5.95
C PHE A 126 13.53 21.48 5.19
N SER A 127 14.33 22.48 4.87
CA SER A 127 15.60 22.33 4.19
C SER A 127 16.76 22.40 5.17
N ILE A 128 17.73 21.50 5.03
CA ILE A 128 18.99 21.53 5.77
C ILE A 128 20.05 22.14 4.86
N GLY A 129 20.23 23.46 4.97
CA GLY A 129 21.05 24.23 4.03
C GLY A 129 20.50 24.11 2.59
N ASP A 130 21.38 24.21 1.60
CA ASP A 130 21.03 23.99 0.20
C ASP A 130 21.28 22.53 -0.25
N LEU A 131 21.53 21.61 0.67
CA LEU A 131 21.95 20.24 0.35
C LEU A 131 20.76 19.30 0.13
N PHE A 132 19.75 19.35 0.96
CA PHE A 132 18.55 18.52 0.80
C PHE A 132 17.36 19.02 1.60
N THR A 133 16.18 18.75 1.08
CA THR A 133 14.90 19.06 1.72
C THR A 133 14.31 17.78 2.29
N VAL A 134 13.93 17.82 3.57
CA VAL A 134 13.22 16.73 4.24
C VAL A 134 11.72 16.99 4.15
N SER A 135 11.01 16.15 3.39
CA SER A 135 9.57 16.29 3.22
C SER A 135 8.78 15.90 4.48
N SER A 136 7.54 16.33 4.58
CA SER A 136 6.59 15.91 5.61
C SER A 136 6.47 14.39 5.70
N ALA A 137 6.33 13.71 4.57
CA ALA A 137 6.24 12.25 4.52
C ALA A 137 7.52 11.55 5.02
N GLN A 138 8.71 12.09 4.70
CA GLN A 138 9.98 11.53 5.18
C GLN A 138 10.12 11.64 6.71
N GLN A 139 9.68 12.76 7.30
CA GLN A 139 9.66 12.93 8.77
C GLN A 139 8.71 11.92 9.42
N LEU A 140 7.53 11.76 8.85
CA LEU A 140 6.54 10.78 9.31
C LEU A 140 7.07 9.34 9.20
N PHE A 141 7.74 8.99 8.10
CA PHE A 141 8.34 7.69 7.91
C PHE A 141 9.52 7.43 8.86
N LEU A 142 10.28 8.46 9.23
CA LEU A 142 11.31 8.35 10.25
C LEU A 142 10.70 7.99 11.61
N LEU A 143 9.61 8.66 12.00
CA LEU A 143 8.87 8.35 13.23
C LEU A 143 8.37 6.91 13.22
N GLY A 144 7.76 6.46 12.11
CA GLY A 144 7.31 5.09 11.92
C GLY A 144 8.45 4.07 12.01
N SER A 145 9.61 4.40 11.46
CA SER A 145 10.80 3.53 11.52
C SER A 145 11.29 3.34 12.95
N VAL A 146 11.29 4.40 13.77
CA VAL A 146 11.61 4.31 15.20
C VAL A 146 10.60 3.44 15.93
N ALA A 147 9.31 3.60 15.66
CA ALA A 147 8.26 2.79 16.27
C ALA A 147 8.40 1.30 15.90
N ILE A 148 8.71 0.98 14.63
CA ILE A 148 8.99 -0.38 14.17
C ILE A 148 10.20 -0.96 14.93
N ALA A 149 11.28 -0.20 15.07
CA ALA A 149 12.47 -0.63 15.78
C ALA A 149 12.15 -0.98 17.26
N VAL A 150 11.38 -0.12 17.94
CA VAL A 150 10.91 -0.38 19.32
C VAL A 150 10.10 -1.69 19.38
N GLY A 151 9.18 -1.90 18.43
CA GLY A 151 8.39 -3.13 18.34
C GLY A 151 9.27 -4.39 18.15
N VAL A 152 10.31 -4.30 17.32
CA VAL A 152 11.26 -5.38 17.10
C VAL A 152 11.99 -5.75 18.41
N PHE A 153 12.47 -4.76 19.16
CA PHE A 153 13.18 -5.03 20.41
C PHE A 153 12.29 -5.54 21.54
N THR A 154 11.01 -5.18 21.55
CA THR A 154 10.10 -5.52 22.67
C THR A 154 9.28 -6.76 22.45
N TYR A 155 8.74 -6.97 21.25
CA TYR A 155 7.70 -8.01 21.01
C TYR A 155 8.07 -9.11 20.02
N SER A 156 9.17 -9.01 19.28
CA SER A 156 9.48 -9.95 18.18
C SER A 156 9.85 -11.36 18.62
N LYS A 157 10.40 -11.55 19.84
CA LYS A 157 11.02 -12.81 20.30
C LYS A 157 10.12 -14.03 20.10
N LYS A 158 8.84 -13.97 20.49
CA LYS A 158 7.92 -15.10 20.39
C LYS A 158 7.66 -15.50 18.93
N VAL A 159 7.45 -14.53 18.06
CA VAL A 159 7.20 -14.74 16.62
C VAL A 159 8.46 -15.31 15.96
N MET A 160 9.64 -14.76 16.25
CA MET A 160 10.91 -15.28 15.75
C MET A 160 11.14 -16.74 16.13
N MET A 161 10.84 -17.12 17.37
CA MET A 161 10.97 -18.51 17.84
C MET A 161 9.98 -19.44 17.13
N THR A 162 8.76 -18.98 16.85
CA THR A 162 7.78 -19.78 16.11
C THR A 162 8.25 -20.07 14.69
N VAL A 163 8.75 -19.08 13.99
CA VAL A 163 9.24 -19.24 12.60
C VAL A 163 10.57 -20.00 12.57
N GLY A 164 11.52 -19.62 13.43
CA GLY A 164 12.90 -20.12 13.37
C GLY A 164 13.10 -21.53 13.92
N SER A 165 12.26 -21.99 14.87
CA SER A 165 12.45 -23.29 15.52
C SER A 165 11.20 -24.16 15.52
N SER A 166 9.99 -23.59 15.53
CA SER A 166 8.76 -24.37 15.65
C SER A 166 8.28 -24.94 14.32
N LEU A 167 8.56 -24.30 13.18
CA LEU A 167 8.15 -24.77 11.85
C LEU A 167 9.09 -25.88 11.33
N MET A 168 10.40 -25.62 11.33
CA MET A 168 11.43 -26.55 10.90
C MET A 168 12.77 -26.15 11.54
N SER A 169 13.59 -27.13 11.97
CA SER A 169 14.96 -26.85 12.40
C SER A 169 15.83 -26.48 11.21
N LEU A 170 16.38 -25.27 11.20
CA LEU A 170 17.21 -24.73 10.14
C LEU A 170 18.71 -24.89 10.49
N SER A 171 19.51 -25.37 9.55
CA SER A 171 20.97 -25.25 9.65
C SER A 171 21.38 -23.78 9.40
N PRO A 172 22.56 -23.32 9.86
CA PRO A 172 23.00 -21.94 9.62
C PRO A 172 22.97 -21.52 8.16
N VAL A 173 23.38 -22.41 7.23
CA VAL A 173 23.31 -22.17 5.79
C VAL A 173 21.87 -22.05 5.29
N ALA A 174 20.95 -22.90 5.80
CA ALA A 174 19.55 -22.82 5.46
C ALA A 174 18.92 -21.51 5.97
N ALA A 175 19.28 -21.09 7.18
CA ALA A 175 18.85 -19.80 7.74
C ALA A 175 19.33 -18.62 6.89
N PHE A 176 20.59 -18.63 6.46
CA PHE A 176 21.13 -17.63 5.54
C PHE A 176 20.33 -17.56 4.23
N VAL A 177 20.05 -18.72 3.62
CA VAL A 177 19.24 -18.77 2.38
C VAL A 177 17.83 -18.24 2.61
N VAL A 178 17.18 -18.57 3.73
CA VAL A 178 15.85 -18.06 4.06
C VAL A 178 15.86 -16.53 4.14
N VAL A 179 16.83 -15.95 4.86
CA VAL A 179 16.94 -14.49 5.00
C VAL A 179 17.18 -13.83 3.65
N VAL A 180 18.10 -14.33 2.85
CA VAL A 180 18.39 -13.77 1.50
C VAL A 180 17.14 -13.87 0.60
N SER A 181 16.49 -15.03 0.55
CA SER A 181 15.32 -15.23 -0.30
C SER A 181 14.14 -14.33 0.09
N HIS A 182 13.89 -14.22 1.39
CA HIS A 182 12.92 -13.29 1.95
C HIS A 182 13.22 -11.85 1.53
N SER A 183 14.48 -11.43 1.72
CA SER A 183 14.92 -10.05 1.39
C SER A 183 14.78 -9.74 -0.09
N ILE A 184 15.14 -10.69 -0.97
CA ILE A 184 14.98 -10.55 -2.42
C ILE A 184 13.50 -10.36 -2.78
N VAL A 185 12.60 -11.19 -2.24
CA VAL A 185 11.17 -11.08 -2.54
C VAL A 185 10.63 -9.73 -2.11
N LEU A 186 10.91 -9.28 -0.89
CA LEU A 186 10.44 -7.97 -0.42
C LEU A 186 10.99 -6.83 -1.28
N PHE A 187 12.27 -6.92 -1.67
CA PHE A 187 12.91 -5.93 -2.53
C PHE A 187 12.26 -5.87 -3.92
N LEU A 188 11.94 -7.01 -4.52
CA LEU A 188 11.28 -7.08 -5.84
C LEU A 188 9.94 -6.33 -5.86
N PHE A 189 9.15 -6.43 -4.79
CA PHE A 189 7.85 -5.77 -4.69
C PHE A 189 7.91 -4.33 -4.13
N ALA A 190 9.08 -3.85 -3.69
CA ALA A 190 9.27 -2.51 -3.15
C ALA A 190 10.14 -1.60 -4.02
N SER A 191 10.86 -2.15 -5.00
CA SER A 191 11.86 -1.41 -5.75
C SER A 191 11.27 -0.68 -6.95
N GLN A 192 11.04 0.63 -6.81
CA GLN A 192 10.67 1.51 -7.93
C GLN A 192 11.72 1.50 -9.05
N ASN A 193 13.02 1.47 -8.69
CA ASN A 193 14.09 1.43 -9.68
C ASN A 193 14.04 0.17 -10.55
N LEU A 194 13.67 -0.98 -9.97
CA LEU A 194 13.49 -2.22 -10.73
C LEU A 194 12.26 -2.14 -11.63
N GLU A 195 11.15 -1.60 -11.12
CA GLU A 195 9.94 -1.38 -11.93
C GLU A 195 10.24 -0.47 -13.12
N ASN A 196 10.94 0.64 -12.88
CA ASN A 196 11.37 1.60 -13.90
C ASN A 196 12.29 0.95 -14.94
N PHE A 197 13.25 0.15 -14.48
CA PHE A 197 14.15 -0.59 -15.36
C PHE A 197 13.37 -1.56 -16.25
N LEU A 198 12.46 -2.36 -15.71
CA LEU A 198 11.64 -3.28 -16.50
C LEU A 198 10.75 -2.54 -17.51
N ALA A 199 10.11 -1.46 -17.08
CA ALA A 199 9.27 -0.62 -17.94
C ALA A 199 10.05 -0.02 -19.11
N SER A 200 11.28 0.46 -18.87
CA SER A 200 12.13 1.05 -19.93
C SER A 200 12.53 0.06 -21.03
N TYR A 201 12.49 -1.25 -20.73
CA TYR A 201 12.72 -2.31 -21.71
C TYR A 201 11.43 -2.93 -22.26
N GLY A 202 10.26 -2.38 -21.96
CA GLY A 202 8.96 -2.92 -22.38
C GLY A 202 8.62 -4.28 -21.77
N LEU A 203 9.26 -4.63 -20.64
CA LEU A 203 9.02 -5.88 -19.93
C LEU A 203 7.85 -5.73 -18.95
N PRO A 204 7.12 -6.83 -18.64
CA PRO A 204 6.09 -6.80 -17.62
C PRO A 204 6.66 -6.34 -16.28
N THR A 205 6.02 -5.34 -15.67
CA THR A 205 6.46 -4.78 -14.38
C THR A 205 5.89 -5.59 -13.23
N ILE A 206 6.66 -5.68 -12.13
CA ILE A 206 6.18 -6.24 -10.86
C ILE A 206 5.38 -5.13 -10.15
N PRO A 207 4.13 -5.41 -9.73
CA PRO A 207 3.32 -4.40 -9.05
C PRO A 207 3.97 -3.98 -7.74
N LEU A 208 4.10 -2.66 -7.51
CA LEU A 208 4.57 -2.12 -6.24
C LEU A 208 3.43 -2.18 -5.23
N VAL A 209 3.29 -3.30 -4.57
CA VAL A 209 2.29 -3.53 -3.53
C VAL A 209 2.96 -4.08 -2.28
N PRO A 210 2.49 -3.68 -1.09
CA PRO A 210 3.04 -4.22 0.14
C PRO A 210 2.71 -5.71 0.26
N VAL A 211 3.76 -6.54 0.26
CA VAL A 211 3.63 -7.98 0.42
C VAL A 211 3.91 -8.42 1.87
N SER A 212 3.48 -9.60 2.20
CA SER A 212 3.62 -10.14 3.55
C SER A 212 5.00 -10.71 3.81
N SER A 213 5.77 -10.08 4.70
CA SER A 213 7.09 -10.58 5.12
C SER A 213 6.99 -11.95 5.81
N SER A 214 5.96 -12.19 6.62
CA SER A 214 5.76 -13.50 7.25
C SER A 214 5.50 -14.61 6.24
N GLN A 215 4.74 -14.32 5.17
CA GLN A 215 4.51 -15.27 4.09
C GLN A 215 5.78 -15.56 3.30
N ALA A 216 6.59 -14.54 3.01
CA ALA A 216 7.86 -14.72 2.31
C ALA A 216 8.86 -15.61 3.11
N VAL A 217 9.02 -15.35 4.41
CA VAL A 217 9.89 -16.17 5.27
C VAL A 217 9.41 -17.62 5.33
N ILE A 218 8.12 -17.83 5.57
CA ILE A 218 7.55 -19.19 5.69
C ILE A 218 7.60 -19.91 4.35
N GLY A 219 7.32 -19.21 3.25
CA GLY A 219 7.49 -19.74 1.90
C GLY A 219 8.93 -20.22 1.66
N ALA A 220 9.93 -19.42 2.01
CA ALA A 220 11.33 -19.78 1.90
C ALA A 220 11.70 -21.02 2.73
N VAL A 221 11.20 -21.12 3.99
CA VAL A 221 11.40 -22.29 4.85
C VAL A 221 10.77 -23.53 4.24
N VAL A 222 9.53 -23.41 3.75
CA VAL A 222 8.80 -24.52 3.09
C VAL A 222 9.53 -24.97 1.82
N GLY A 223 10.02 -24.05 0.99
CA GLY A 223 10.78 -24.37 -0.22
C GLY A 223 12.02 -25.20 0.06
N ILE A 224 12.81 -24.86 1.09
CA ILE A 224 13.96 -25.67 1.53
C ILE A 224 13.49 -27.02 2.10
N GLY A 225 12.40 -27.03 2.87
CA GLY A 225 11.84 -28.24 3.44
C GLY A 225 11.38 -29.24 2.38
N LEU A 226 10.71 -28.75 1.33
CA LEU A 226 10.27 -29.59 0.20
C LEU A 226 11.47 -30.16 -0.56
N LEU A 227 12.52 -29.38 -0.78
CA LEU A 227 13.76 -29.84 -1.41
C LEU A 227 14.44 -30.96 -0.60
N LYS A 228 14.27 -30.98 0.72
CA LYS A 228 14.72 -32.04 1.62
C LYS A 228 13.74 -33.23 1.73
N GLY A 229 12.75 -33.30 0.85
CA GLY A 229 11.75 -34.37 0.80
C GLY A 229 10.57 -34.17 1.77
N GLY A 230 10.32 -32.94 2.23
CA GLY A 230 9.20 -32.61 3.14
C GLY A 230 9.39 -33.08 4.59
N ARG A 231 10.41 -33.87 4.86
CA ARG A 231 10.73 -34.38 6.20
C ARG A 231 11.24 -33.26 7.11
N GLY A 232 10.57 -33.07 8.25
CA GLY A 232 10.94 -32.05 9.24
C GLY A 232 10.04 -30.78 9.20
N ILE A 233 9.17 -30.61 8.21
CA ILE A 233 8.12 -29.58 8.26
C ILE A 233 7.02 -30.04 9.20
N ARG A 234 6.73 -29.25 10.22
CA ARG A 234 5.62 -29.51 11.14
C ARG A 234 4.30 -29.04 10.52
N GLY A 235 3.59 -29.95 9.83
CA GLY A 235 2.36 -29.62 9.08
C GLY A 235 1.28 -28.95 9.92
N ARG A 236 1.12 -29.34 11.22
CA ARG A 236 0.17 -28.68 12.12
C ARG A 236 0.52 -27.19 12.34
N VAL A 237 1.82 -26.86 12.49
CA VAL A 237 2.26 -25.47 12.67
C VAL A 237 2.00 -24.68 11.39
N LEU A 238 2.36 -25.25 10.23
CA LEU A 238 2.11 -24.63 8.93
C LEU A 238 0.61 -24.40 8.70
N GLY A 239 -0.23 -25.39 9.03
CA GLY A 239 -1.69 -25.26 8.92
C GLY A 239 -2.27 -24.17 9.81
N ASN A 240 -1.80 -24.05 11.04
CA ASN A 240 -2.23 -22.96 11.94
C ASN A 240 -1.81 -21.58 11.42
N ILE A 241 -0.61 -21.48 10.86
CA ILE A 241 -0.13 -20.22 10.26
C ILE A 241 -0.98 -19.85 9.03
N ALA A 242 -1.22 -20.82 8.14
CA ALA A 242 -2.05 -20.60 6.95
C ALA A 242 -3.50 -20.21 7.32
N ALA A 243 -4.08 -20.86 8.33
CA ALA A 243 -5.37 -20.48 8.88
C ALA A 243 -5.34 -19.05 9.46
N GLY A 244 -4.28 -18.70 10.19
CA GLY A 244 -4.06 -17.33 10.67
C GLY A 244 -4.06 -16.31 9.54
N TRP A 245 -3.38 -16.58 8.43
CA TRP A 245 -3.38 -15.67 7.26
C TRP A 245 -4.77 -15.54 6.64
N ALA A 246 -5.52 -16.63 6.51
CA ALA A 246 -6.85 -16.58 5.95
C ALA A 246 -7.83 -15.80 6.84
N VAL A 247 -7.75 -15.96 8.17
CA VAL A 247 -8.71 -15.41 9.13
C VAL A 247 -8.37 -13.97 9.52
N THR A 248 -7.09 -13.56 9.49
CA THR A 248 -6.65 -12.22 9.92
C THR A 248 -7.41 -11.07 9.24
N PRO A 249 -7.59 -11.02 7.90
CA PRO A 249 -8.29 -9.90 7.28
C PRO A 249 -9.77 -9.82 7.71
N PHE A 250 -10.43 -10.96 7.92
CA PHE A 250 -11.83 -10.98 8.39
C PHE A 250 -11.95 -10.47 9.83
N ILE A 251 -11.06 -10.92 10.72
CA ILE A 251 -11.05 -10.45 12.11
C ILE A 251 -10.75 -8.96 12.16
N ALA A 252 -9.77 -8.49 11.39
CA ALA A 252 -9.39 -7.08 11.34
C ALA A 252 -10.54 -6.21 10.80
N GLY A 253 -11.22 -6.68 9.75
CA GLY A 253 -12.40 -6.01 9.20
C GLY A 253 -13.56 -5.94 10.19
N LEU A 254 -13.85 -7.05 10.88
CA LEU A 254 -14.90 -7.10 11.89
C LEU A 254 -14.60 -6.18 13.08
N ILE A 255 -13.36 -6.21 13.60
CA ILE A 255 -12.93 -5.32 14.70
C ILE A 255 -13.06 -3.86 14.25
N CYS A 256 -12.65 -3.55 13.02
CA CYS A 256 -12.76 -2.21 12.47
C CYS A 256 -14.23 -1.77 12.41
N PHE A 257 -15.09 -2.55 11.78
CA PHE A 257 -16.52 -2.25 11.63
C PHE A 257 -17.20 -2.02 12.98
N VAL A 258 -17.01 -2.94 13.94
CA VAL A 258 -17.62 -2.87 15.27
C VAL A 258 -17.07 -1.66 16.06
N SER A 259 -15.77 -1.40 16.00
CA SER A 259 -15.18 -0.27 16.71
C SER A 259 -15.67 1.07 16.17
N LEU A 260 -15.80 1.21 14.83
CA LEU A 260 -16.35 2.40 14.21
C LEU A 260 -17.82 2.63 14.61
N PHE A 261 -18.61 1.54 14.68
CA PHE A 261 -19.99 1.62 15.17
C PHE A 261 -20.04 2.19 16.60
N PHE A 262 -19.20 1.70 17.51
CA PHE A 262 -19.16 2.22 18.88
C PHE A 262 -18.67 3.67 18.94
N LEU A 263 -17.64 4.01 18.19
CA LEU A 263 -17.10 5.38 18.16
C LEU A 263 -18.16 6.38 17.70
N GLN A 264 -18.88 6.06 16.65
CA GLN A 264 -19.90 6.95 16.09
C GLN A 264 -21.15 7.00 16.95
N ASN A 265 -21.70 5.85 17.37
CA ASN A 265 -23.03 5.80 17.97
C ASN A 265 -23.02 5.90 19.51
N VAL A 266 -21.91 5.53 20.17
CA VAL A 266 -21.79 5.59 21.63
C VAL A 266 -21.00 6.81 22.08
N PHE A 267 -19.89 7.10 21.37
CA PHE A 267 -19.00 8.21 21.72
C PHE A 267 -19.25 9.48 20.90
N ASN A 268 -20.23 9.44 19.97
CA ASN A 268 -20.58 10.56 19.09
C ASN A 268 -19.37 11.19 18.37
N GLN A 269 -18.41 10.33 17.96
CA GLN A 269 -17.22 10.77 17.23
C GLN A 269 -17.47 10.66 15.73
N GLN A 270 -17.13 11.70 14.99
CA GLN A 270 -17.15 11.61 13.52
C GLN A 270 -16.03 10.69 13.05
N VAL A 271 -16.37 9.52 12.51
CA VAL A 271 -15.42 8.49 12.09
C VAL A 271 -15.07 8.54 10.61
N SER A 272 -15.91 9.23 9.81
CA SER A 272 -15.69 9.45 8.38
C SER A 272 -16.23 10.81 7.97
N ARG A 273 -15.68 11.37 6.91
CA ARG A 273 -16.26 12.54 6.25
C ARG A 273 -17.50 12.09 5.48
N GLU A 274 -18.56 12.85 5.54
CA GLU A 274 -19.69 12.67 4.62
C GLU A 274 -19.24 13.10 3.21
N VAL A 275 -19.29 12.16 2.30
CA VAL A 275 -19.06 12.41 0.87
C VAL A 275 -20.43 12.50 0.22
N VAL A 276 -20.64 13.53 -0.59
CA VAL A 276 -21.87 13.72 -1.34
C VAL A 276 -21.56 13.46 -2.81
N TYR A 277 -22.43 12.72 -3.46
CA TYR A 277 -22.40 12.44 -4.88
C TYR A 277 -23.63 13.08 -5.51
N GLU A 278 -23.43 13.95 -6.48
CA GLU A 278 -24.48 14.65 -7.19
C GLU A 278 -24.12 14.84 -8.66
N PHE A 279 -25.04 14.53 -9.56
CA PHE A 279 -24.86 14.78 -10.97
C PHE A 279 -25.23 16.21 -11.30
N THR A 280 -24.31 16.86 -12.03
CA THR A 280 -24.51 18.21 -12.53
C THR A 280 -24.45 18.21 -14.07
N ASP A 281 -25.06 19.19 -14.74
CA ASP A 281 -25.03 19.27 -16.20
C ASP A 281 -23.59 19.24 -16.77
N PRO A 282 -22.58 19.94 -16.18
CA PRO A 282 -21.19 19.80 -16.62
C PRO A 282 -20.62 18.38 -16.42
N GLY A 283 -20.99 17.69 -15.33
CA GLY A 283 -20.57 16.31 -15.06
C GLY A 283 -21.16 15.34 -16.10
N LEU A 284 -22.43 15.52 -16.46
CA LEU A 284 -23.06 14.71 -17.52
C LEU A 284 -22.42 14.94 -18.89
N ALA A 285 -22.07 16.20 -19.21
CA ALA A 285 -21.35 16.52 -20.43
C ALA A 285 -19.99 15.83 -20.48
N ARG A 286 -19.28 15.79 -19.35
CA ARG A 286 -17.97 15.12 -19.23
C ARG A 286 -18.08 13.60 -19.42
N LEU A 287 -19.12 12.94 -18.87
CA LEU A 287 -19.39 11.53 -19.10
C LEU A 287 -19.61 11.24 -20.59
N ALA A 288 -20.37 12.11 -21.29
CA ALA A 288 -20.60 11.96 -22.72
C ALA A 288 -19.31 12.11 -23.55
N GLU A 289 -18.40 13.02 -23.16
CA GLU A 289 -17.09 13.18 -23.81
C GLU A 289 -16.24 11.91 -23.65
N GLU A 290 -16.37 11.20 -22.51
CA GLU A 290 -15.67 9.94 -22.24
C GLU A 290 -16.38 8.72 -22.86
N SER A 291 -17.41 8.94 -23.71
CA SER A 291 -18.17 7.89 -24.40
C SER A 291 -18.94 6.94 -23.46
N ILE A 292 -19.25 7.40 -22.25
CA ILE A 292 -20.12 6.67 -21.32
C ILE A 292 -21.57 7.04 -21.67
N ASP A 293 -22.45 6.04 -21.70
CA ASP A 293 -23.89 6.27 -21.92
C ASP A 293 -24.46 7.10 -20.76
N ILE A 294 -25.06 8.25 -21.09
CA ILE A 294 -25.61 9.18 -20.10
C ILE A 294 -27.11 9.02 -19.89
N ASP A 295 -27.81 8.22 -20.71
CA ASP A 295 -29.27 8.20 -20.67
C ASP A 295 -29.82 7.63 -19.36
N GLY A 296 -29.16 6.60 -18.82
CA GLY A 296 -29.46 6.11 -17.48
C GLY A 296 -29.14 7.13 -16.38
N VAL A 297 -27.95 7.76 -16.46
CA VAL A 297 -27.48 8.72 -15.44
C VAL A 297 -28.32 10.00 -15.41
N LYS A 298 -28.88 10.44 -16.53
CA LYS A 298 -29.79 11.59 -16.58
C LYS A 298 -31.00 11.44 -15.65
N SER A 299 -31.45 10.20 -15.42
CA SER A 299 -32.56 9.93 -14.49
C SER A 299 -32.19 10.23 -13.03
N LEU A 300 -30.89 10.26 -12.73
CA LEU A 300 -30.32 10.54 -11.40
C LEU A 300 -29.91 12.00 -11.22
N ASN A 301 -30.06 12.85 -12.24
CA ASN A 301 -29.66 14.26 -12.17
C ASN A 301 -30.42 15.00 -11.05
N GLY A 302 -29.68 15.77 -10.23
CA GLY A 302 -30.22 16.48 -9.07
C GLY A 302 -30.53 15.60 -7.85
N ARG A 303 -30.34 14.29 -7.92
CA ARG A 303 -30.40 13.42 -6.75
C ARG A 303 -29.05 13.42 -6.01
N ARG A 304 -29.11 13.43 -4.69
CA ARG A 304 -27.93 13.39 -3.82
C ARG A 304 -27.79 12.04 -3.15
N PHE A 305 -26.59 11.48 -3.25
CA PHE A 305 -26.23 10.24 -2.58
C PHE A 305 -25.12 10.53 -1.56
N THR A 306 -25.21 9.90 -0.39
CA THR A 306 -24.20 10.05 0.68
C THR A 306 -23.33 8.81 0.84
N LYS A 307 -23.60 7.75 0.05
CA LYS A 307 -22.85 6.51 0.05
C LYS A 307 -22.61 6.05 -1.37
N ALA A 308 -21.34 5.83 -1.72
CA ALA A 308 -20.95 5.35 -3.04
C ALA A 308 -21.58 3.99 -3.40
N VAL A 309 -21.72 3.09 -2.41
CA VAL A 309 -22.33 1.76 -2.63
C VAL A 309 -23.79 1.88 -3.07
N VAL A 310 -24.56 2.81 -2.50
CA VAL A 310 -25.96 3.01 -2.87
C VAL A 310 -26.07 3.55 -4.31
N LEU A 311 -25.16 4.44 -4.69
CA LEU A 311 -25.10 4.93 -6.07
C LEU A 311 -24.66 3.83 -7.05
N ALA A 312 -23.67 2.99 -6.64
CA ALA A 312 -23.23 1.86 -7.43
C ALA A 312 -24.37 0.85 -7.68
N ASP A 313 -25.14 0.49 -6.66
CA ASP A 313 -26.29 -0.44 -6.78
C ASP A 313 -27.33 0.11 -7.77
N GLU A 314 -27.60 1.43 -7.76
CA GLU A 314 -28.50 2.03 -8.76
C GLU A 314 -27.91 2.00 -10.17
N LEU A 315 -26.61 2.24 -10.33
CA LEU A 315 -25.93 2.19 -11.62
C LEU A 315 -25.86 0.76 -12.18
N GLU A 316 -25.68 -0.26 -11.33
CA GLU A 316 -25.76 -1.68 -11.74
C GLU A 316 -27.15 -2.03 -12.28
N THR A 317 -28.24 -1.52 -11.64
CA THR A 317 -29.61 -1.72 -12.14
C THR A 317 -29.86 -1.05 -13.49
N LEU A 318 -29.07 -0.04 -13.83
CA LEU A 318 -29.07 0.65 -15.13
C LEU A 318 -28.13 0.00 -16.14
N ALA A 319 -27.54 -1.16 -15.81
CA ALA A 319 -26.67 -2.00 -16.65
C ALA A 319 -25.32 -1.39 -17.03
N TYR A 320 -24.76 -0.49 -16.20
CA TYR A 320 -23.37 -0.06 -16.33
C TYR A 320 -22.40 -1.14 -15.84
N ASP A 321 -21.22 -1.21 -16.45
CA ASP A 321 -20.19 -2.13 -15.99
C ASP A 321 -19.37 -1.54 -14.80
N ASP A 322 -18.58 -2.39 -14.12
CA ASP A 322 -17.80 -1.99 -12.94
C ASP A 322 -16.83 -0.82 -13.22
N GLY A 323 -16.28 -0.72 -14.44
CA GLY A 323 -15.37 0.32 -14.85
C GLY A 323 -16.10 1.65 -15.04
N GLU A 324 -17.24 1.61 -15.71
CA GLU A 324 -18.12 2.76 -15.92
C GLU A 324 -18.68 3.26 -14.57
N ILE A 325 -19.15 2.35 -13.71
CA ILE A 325 -19.65 2.69 -12.37
C ILE A 325 -18.58 3.43 -11.55
N GLY A 326 -17.35 2.92 -11.53
CA GLY A 326 -16.26 3.59 -10.85
C GLY A 326 -16.02 5.00 -11.38
N ARG A 327 -16.04 5.18 -12.71
CA ARG A 327 -15.82 6.47 -13.36
C ARG A 327 -16.97 7.45 -13.13
N ILE A 328 -18.20 6.97 -13.22
CA ILE A 328 -19.41 7.78 -12.97
C ILE A 328 -19.39 8.29 -11.52
N ILE A 329 -19.05 7.45 -10.54
CA ILE A 329 -18.98 7.82 -9.13
C ILE A 329 -17.86 8.85 -8.89
N ASP A 330 -16.69 8.68 -9.47
CA ASP A 330 -15.57 9.63 -9.37
C ASP A 330 -15.95 11.03 -9.90
N LEU A 331 -16.72 11.10 -10.98
CA LEU A 331 -17.17 12.35 -11.57
C LEU A 331 -18.31 13.00 -10.79
N ALA A 332 -19.15 12.20 -10.11
CA ALA A 332 -20.26 12.68 -9.30
C ALA A 332 -19.80 13.14 -7.89
N GLU A 333 -18.60 12.76 -7.43
CA GLU A 333 -18.09 13.12 -6.10
C GLU A 333 -17.91 14.62 -5.96
N ILE A 334 -18.64 15.22 -5.01
CA ILE A 334 -18.46 16.63 -4.63
C ILE A 334 -17.28 16.71 -3.66
N ASP A 335 -16.22 17.36 -4.13
CA ASP A 335 -15.00 17.58 -3.36
C ASP A 335 -14.51 19.03 -3.60
N SER A 336 -14.80 19.90 -2.63
CA SER A 336 -14.60 21.34 -2.80
C SER A 336 -13.15 21.74 -2.52
N PHE A 337 -12.61 22.60 -3.39
CA PHE A 337 -11.26 23.13 -3.31
C PHE A 337 -11.27 24.65 -3.42
N GLU A 338 -10.38 25.32 -2.69
CA GLU A 338 -10.12 26.76 -2.83
C GLU A 338 -8.61 26.99 -2.92
N ILE A 339 -8.18 27.66 -3.96
CA ILE A 339 -6.76 27.78 -4.27
C ILE A 339 -6.16 28.99 -3.57
N HIS A 340 -5.29 28.72 -2.61
CA HIS A 340 -4.50 29.72 -1.86
C HIS A 340 -3.00 29.50 -2.14
N PRO A 341 -2.42 30.20 -3.13
CA PRO A 341 -1.04 29.98 -3.57
C PRO A 341 0.02 30.12 -2.46
N ASP A 342 -0.28 30.86 -1.41
CA ASP A 342 0.63 31.03 -0.27
C ASP A 342 0.94 29.70 0.43
N GLN A 343 -0.01 28.74 0.36
CA GLN A 343 0.16 27.39 0.92
C GLN A 343 1.06 26.48 0.08
N LEU A 344 1.38 26.86 -1.17
CA LEU A 344 2.28 26.05 -2.01
C LEU A 344 3.70 25.94 -1.43
N ALA A 345 4.10 26.88 -0.59
CA ALA A 345 5.39 26.80 0.11
C ALA A 345 5.53 25.53 0.96
N ASP A 346 4.40 24.95 1.41
CA ASP A 346 4.37 23.75 2.24
C ASP A 346 4.75 22.48 1.46
N LEU A 347 4.68 22.50 0.12
CA LEU A 347 5.07 21.35 -0.73
C LEU A 347 6.58 21.25 -0.97
N GLY A 348 7.35 22.28 -0.64
CA GLY A 348 8.79 22.35 -0.97
C GLY A 348 9.03 22.87 -2.40
N ARG A 349 10.14 23.58 -2.57
CA ARG A 349 10.44 24.33 -3.82
C ARG A 349 10.64 23.45 -5.05
N ASP A 350 11.09 22.19 -4.85
CA ASP A 350 11.45 21.29 -5.94
C ASP A 350 10.39 20.22 -6.22
N TYR A 351 9.25 20.29 -5.53
CA TYR A 351 8.19 19.26 -5.66
C TYR A 351 7.38 19.43 -6.96
N LEU A 352 7.14 20.69 -7.36
CA LEU A 352 6.47 21.05 -8.60
C LEU A 352 7.47 21.67 -9.58
N THR A 353 7.23 21.47 -10.87
CA THR A 353 7.98 22.18 -11.90
C THR A 353 7.58 23.65 -11.94
N PRO A 354 8.40 24.55 -12.50
CA PRO A 354 8.03 25.95 -12.64
C PRO A 354 6.72 26.17 -13.43
N GLY A 355 6.45 25.32 -14.44
CA GLY A 355 5.22 25.35 -15.23
C GLY A 355 4.00 24.95 -14.40
N GLN A 356 4.13 23.87 -13.63
CA GLN A 356 3.09 23.42 -12.71
C GLN A 356 2.79 24.45 -11.62
N PHE A 357 3.83 25.03 -11.03
CA PHE A 357 3.67 26.06 -10.01
C PHE A 357 2.95 27.33 -10.56
N ALA A 358 3.35 27.78 -11.74
CA ALA A 358 2.72 28.93 -12.41
C ALA A 358 1.25 28.65 -12.74
N ALA A 359 0.90 27.43 -13.15
CA ALA A 359 -0.48 27.03 -13.42
C ALA A 359 -1.36 27.16 -12.17
N VAL A 360 -0.90 26.63 -11.02
CA VAL A 360 -1.63 26.76 -9.74
C VAL A 360 -1.75 28.24 -9.34
N GLY A 361 -0.70 29.05 -9.54
CA GLY A 361 -0.73 30.48 -9.27
C GLY A 361 -1.81 31.24 -10.04
N LYS A 362 -2.07 30.86 -11.31
CA LYS A 362 -3.14 31.43 -12.14
C LYS A 362 -4.55 31.13 -11.61
N LEU A 363 -4.70 30.08 -10.80
CA LEU A 363 -5.97 29.67 -10.22
C LEU A 363 -6.26 30.32 -8.85
N SER A 364 -5.42 31.26 -8.42
CA SER A 364 -5.56 31.95 -7.13
C SER A 364 -6.96 32.51 -6.91
N GLY A 365 -7.56 32.22 -5.75
CA GLY A 365 -8.90 32.65 -5.38
C GLY A 365 -10.04 31.96 -6.13
N ARG A 366 -9.75 30.99 -7.00
CA ARG A 366 -10.80 30.17 -7.64
C ARG A 366 -11.20 29.01 -6.75
N SER A 367 -12.50 28.70 -6.78
CA SER A 367 -13.09 27.54 -6.09
C SER A 367 -13.57 26.51 -7.10
N PHE A 368 -13.42 25.25 -6.76
CA PHE A 368 -13.85 24.10 -7.55
C PHE A 368 -14.68 23.16 -6.69
N THR A 369 -15.74 22.61 -7.24
CA THR A 369 -16.66 21.69 -6.52
C THR A 369 -16.40 20.22 -6.82
N HIS A 370 -15.62 19.94 -7.84
CA HIS A 370 -15.26 18.58 -8.23
C HIS A 370 -13.76 18.50 -8.54
N ARG A 371 -13.18 17.35 -8.28
CA ARG A 371 -11.75 17.08 -8.53
C ARG A 371 -11.39 17.25 -10.01
N TRP A 372 -12.22 16.72 -10.90
CA TRP A 372 -11.98 16.81 -12.34
C TRP A 372 -12.00 18.26 -12.87
N MET A 373 -12.81 19.14 -12.28
CA MET A 373 -12.81 20.56 -12.66
C MET A 373 -11.48 21.25 -12.32
N LEU A 374 -10.89 20.88 -11.18
CA LEU A 374 -9.56 21.38 -10.81
C LEU A 374 -8.49 20.80 -11.73
N ASP A 375 -8.58 19.49 -12.07
CA ASP A 375 -7.64 18.86 -13.01
C ASP A 375 -7.66 19.52 -14.39
N ASP A 376 -8.84 19.77 -14.95
CA ASP A 376 -8.97 20.43 -16.25
C ASP A 376 -8.38 21.85 -16.19
N ALA A 377 -8.63 22.61 -15.13
CA ALA A 377 -8.06 23.93 -14.94
C ALA A 377 -6.54 23.94 -14.77
N LEU A 378 -5.98 22.92 -14.12
CA LEU A 378 -4.53 22.72 -13.99
C LEU A 378 -3.90 22.40 -15.35
N ILE A 379 -4.52 21.52 -16.14
CA ILE A 379 -4.06 21.14 -17.49
C ILE A 379 -4.14 22.34 -18.44
N GLU A 380 -5.22 23.11 -18.39
CA GLU A 380 -5.37 24.35 -19.16
C GLU A 380 -4.26 25.37 -18.81
N GLY A 381 -3.85 25.40 -17.56
CA GLY A 381 -2.76 26.25 -17.08
C GLY A 381 -1.36 25.83 -17.51
N SER A 382 -1.12 24.52 -17.63
CA SER A 382 0.14 23.91 -18.10
C SER A 382 -0.08 22.45 -18.49
N GLU A 383 0.37 22.07 -19.69
CA GLU A 383 0.35 20.69 -20.19
C GLU A 383 1.15 19.70 -19.31
N GLU A 384 2.04 20.20 -18.47
CA GLU A 384 2.81 19.36 -17.52
C GLU A 384 1.94 18.67 -16.46
N TRP A 385 0.69 19.07 -16.33
CA TRP A 385 -0.33 18.41 -15.51
C TRP A 385 -1.08 17.30 -16.24
N ALA A 386 -0.98 17.23 -17.59
CA ALA A 386 -1.64 16.17 -18.35
C ALA A 386 -0.93 14.83 -18.17
N LEU A 387 -1.72 13.75 -18.10
CA LEU A 387 -1.15 12.40 -18.15
C LEU A 387 -0.62 12.12 -19.56
N LEU A 388 0.55 11.54 -19.63
CA LEU A 388 1.19 11.20 -20.89
C LEU A 388 0.50 10.00 -21.54
N PRO A 389 0.37 9.97 -22.87
CA PRO A 389 -0.17 8.82 -23.59
C PRO A 389 0.72 7.60 -23.37
N ASP A 390 0.19 6.42 -23.66
CA ASP A 390 0.83 5.13 -23.40
C ASP A 390 1.17 4.91 -21.92
N LEU A 391 0.15 4.51 -21.17
CA LEU A 391 0.21 4.31 -19.71
C LEU A 391 1.27 3.29 -19.26
N THR A 392 1.77 2.45 -20.17
CA THR A 392 2.79 1.44 -19.87
C THR A 392 4.18 2.03 -19.90
N VAL A 393 4.51 2.76 -20.97
CA VAL A 393 5.83 3.40 -21.16
C VAL A 393 6.01 4.58 -20.21
N ASN A 394 4.96 5.41 -20.08
CA ASN A 394 4.98 6.64 -19.27
C ASN A 394 4.47 6.42 -17.83
N LYS A 395 4.43 5.18 -17.36
CA LYS A 395 3.89 4.82 -16.04
C LYS A 395 4.52 5.61 -14.89
N ILE A 396 5.80 5.90 -14.98
CA ILE A 396 6.56 6.60 -13.93
C ILE A 396 6.17 8.06 -13.88
N ASP A 397 6.19 8.70 -15.06
CA ASP A 397 5.88 10.12 -15.17
C ASP A 397 4.41 10.36 -14.81
N ASN A 398 3.51 9.50 -15.27
CA ASN A 398 2.10 9.55 -14.92
C ASN A 398 1.87 9.37 -13.41
N ARG A 399 2.58 8.43 -12.77
CA ARG A 399 2.52 8.26 -11.30
C ARG A 399 2.98 9.53 -10.58
N ARG A 400 4.07 10.16 -11.05
CA ARG A 400 4.56 11.42 -10.47
C ARG A 400 3.53 12.53 -10.59
N ILE A 401 2.92 12.68 -11.77
CA ILE A 401 1.85 13.67 -12.01
C ILE A 401 0.66 13.41 -11.07
N GLU A 402 0.23 12.15 -10.95
CA GLU A 402 -0.87 11.80 -10.02
C GLU A 402 -0.52 12.08 -8.56
N GLU A 403 0.70 11.79 -8.11
CA GLU A 403 1.16 12.12 -6.76
C GLU A 403 1.16 13.63 -6.52
N GLN A 404 1.62 14.41 -7.49
CA GLN A 404 1.59 15.86 -7.44
C GLN A 404 0.15 16.41 -7.41
N ARG A 405 -0.77 15.88 -8.21
CA ARG A 405 -2.20 16.23 -8.15
C ARG A 405 -2.80 15.91 -6.78
N ARG A 406 -2.52 14.72 -6.23
CA ARG A 406 -3.00 14.34 -4.88
C ARG A 406 -2.49 15.29 -3.80
N ALA A 407 -1.26 15.75 -3.91
CA ALA A 407 -0.72 16.76 -2.99
C ALA A 407 -1.47 18.09 -3.11
N ILE A 408 -1.79 18.53 -4.33
CA ILE A 408 -2.63 19.72 -4.56
C ILE A 408 -4.03 19.55 -3.95
N TYR A 409 -4.68 18.39 -4.15
CA TYR A 409 -6.00 18.13 -3.55
C TYR A 409 -5.93 18.14 -2.01
N SER A 410 -4.91 17.56 -1.41
CA SER A 410 -4.78 17.56 0.05
C SER A 410 -4.53 18.96 0.63
N LEU A 411 -3.83 19.81 -0.12
CA LEU A 411 -3.47 21.16 0.31
C LEU A 411 -4.65 22.13 0.24
N PHE A 412 -5.42 22.07 -0.86
CA PHE A 412 -6.45 23.07 -1.16
C PHE A 412 -7.88 22.59 -0.87
N ARG A 413 -8.04 21.37 -0.38
CA ARG A 413 -9.37 20.86 -0.04
C ARG A 413 -9.99 21.65 1.08
N ILE A 414 -11.20 22.14 0.88
CA ILE A 414 -12.00 22.78 1.93
C ILE A 414 -12.53 21.67 2.84
N VAL A 415 -12.00 21.59 4.04
CA VAL A 415 -12.61 20.76 5.08
C VAL A 415 -13.75 21.58 5.67
N ALA A 416 -15.01 21.19 5.37
CA ALA A 416 -16.15 21.81 6.04
C ALA A 416 -15.90 21.73 7.56
N ALA A 417 -15.99 22.86 8.23
CA ALA A 417 -15.87 22.90 9.68
C ALA A 417 -16.96 22.00 10.29
N PRO A 418 -16.64 21.25 11.34
CA PRO A 418 -17.53 20.29 11.98
C PRO A 418 -18.81 20.95 12.54
#